data_9bc211623e801535fa120a176e19a5af
#
_entry.id   9bc211623e801535fa120a176e19a5af
#
_cell.length_a   1.000
_cell.length_b   1.000
_cell.length_c   1.000
_cell.angle_alpha   90.00
_cell.angle_beta   90.00
_cell.angle_gamma   90.00
#
_symmetry.space_group_name_H-M   'P 1'
#
loop_
_entity.id
_entity.type
_entity.pdbx_description
1 polymer ?
#
loop_
_entity_poly.entity_id
_entity_poly.type
_entity_poly.pdbx_seq_one_letter_code
_entity_poly.pdbx_strand_id
1 'polypeptide(L)'
;MLIFYILKKPLKLLIGVTLSTTTLAALYVFLLAQPVYIATAKLVPTGDDNSISNIQGLASQFGFSLPLQSGSSIAFADIYPAIVKSRNLTGILLDRKFNTRKYGQNQTLLAILERQKRLEKYGSDERFKRARKILQDGINVSKARLTSIITLEVGAFEPDLSAVLAKAIITESDKLQRQFKIYQVTEKRSFIEDRIKDGKAELEEAQEDLK
;
A
#
# COMPACT_ATOMS: atom_id res chain seq x y z
N MET A 1 -7.18 46.06 49.65
CA MET A 1 -8.52 45.64 49.25
C MET A 1 -8.95 46.08 47.85
N LEU A 2 -8.56 47.26 47.36
CA LEU A 2 -8.92 47.76 46.01
C LEU A 2 -8.36 46.94 44.84
N ILE A 3 -7.14 46.42 44.95
CA ILE A 3 -6.49 45.62 43.89
C ILE A 3 -7.25 44.31 43.63
N PHE A 4 -7.79 43.69 44.63
CA PHE A 4 -8.58 42.45 44.52
C PHE A 4 -9.94 42.65 43.81
N TYR A 5 -10.49 43.85 43.88
CA TYR A 5 -11.78 44.19 43.25
C TYR A 5 -11.56 44.54 41.76
N ILE A 6 -10.42 45.18 41.42
CA ILE A 6 -10.09 45.51 40.05
C ILE A 6 -9.73 44.24 39.23
N LEU A 7 -9.11 43.23 39.89
CA LEU A 7 -8.74 41.96 39.26
C LEU A 7 -9.93 41.02 39.03
N LYS A 8 -11.03 41.14 39.82
CA LYS A 8 -12.20 40.29 39.69
C LYS A 8 -13.00 40.54 38.40
N LYS A 9 -13.04 41.78 37.90
CA LYS A 9 -13.79 42.10 36.67
C LYS A 9 -13.15 41.47 35.40
N PRO A 10 -11.84 41.66 35.16
CA PRO A 10 -11.21 41.00 33.98
C PRO A 10 -11.16 39.48 34.14
N LEU A 11 -11.05 38.93 35.37
CA LEU A 11 -11.02 37.48 35.60
C LEU A 11 -12.35 36.81 35.18
N LYS A 12 -13.50 37.40 35.46
CA LYS A 12 -14.81 36.89 35.03
C LYS A 12 -14.94 36.91 33.50
N LEU A 13 -14.43 37.96 32.87
CA LEU A 13 -14.47 38.12 31.42
C LEU A 13 -13.52 37.09 30.76
N LEU A 14 -12.34 36.88 31.33
CA LEU A 14 -11.37 35.91 30.88
C LEU A 14 -11.87 34.47 30.98
N ILE A 15 -12.53 34.12 32.12
CA ILE A 15 -13.17 32.83 32.31
C ILE A 15 -14.34 32.65 31.35
N GLY A 16 -15.15 33.69 31.12
CA GLY A 16 -16.27 33.66 30.18
C GLY A 16 -15.82 33.40 28.73
N VAL A 17 -14.77 34.08 28.29
CA VAL A 17 -14.20 33.90 26.94
C VAL A 17 -13.59 32.51 26.78
N THR A 18 -12.79 32.06 27.77
CA THR A 18 -12.19 30.71 27.67
C THR A 18 -13.23 29.60 27.70
N LEU A 19 -14.29 29.73 28.54
CA LEU A 19 -15.36 28.75 28.57
C LEU A 19 -16.15 28.74 27.26
N SER A 20 -16.44 29.91 26.69
CA SER A 20 -17.15 30.03 25.41
C SER A 20 -16.34 29.39 24.24
N THR A 21 -15.05 29.71 24.16
CA THR A 21 -14.20 29.14 23.10
C THR A 21 -14.05 27.64 23.25
N THR A 22 -13.88 27.12 24.47
CA THR A 22 -13.81 25.69 24.74
C THR A 22 -15.10 24.96 24.37
N THR A 23 -16.24 25.56 24.74
CA THR A 23 -17.55 25.00 24.39
C THR A 23 -17.77 24.98 22.88
N LEU A 24 -17.39 26.07 22.20
CA LEU A 24 -17.51 26.17 20.75
C LEU A 24 -16.60 25.15 20.05
N ALA A 25 -15.38 24.97 20.54
CA ALA A 25 -14.44 23.98 20.03
C ALA A 25 -14.94 22.55 20.26
N ALA A 26 -15.48 22.25 21.45
CA ALA A 26 -16.09 20.96 21.75
C ALA A 26 -17.28 20.67 20.86
N LEU A 27 -18.16 21.66 20.65
CA LEU A 27 -19.31 21.55 19.76
C LEU A 27 -18.88 21.29 18.30
N TYR A 28 -17.83 21.98 17.83
CA TYR A 28 -17.25 21.77 16.51
C TYR A 28 -16.72 20.34 16.34
N VAL A 29 -15.92 19.84 17.29
CA VAL A 29 -15.36 18.48 17.26
C VAL A 29 -16.47 17.44 17.28
N PHE A 30 -17.48 17.62 18.13
CA PHE A 30 -18.53 16.63 18.30
C PHE A 30 -19.53 16.56 17.15
N LEU A 31 -19.83 17.71 16.50
CA LEU A 31 -20.81 17.78 15.40
C LEU A 31 -20.21 17.72 13.99
N LEU A 32 -19.02 18.28 13.79
CA LEU A 32 -18.43 18.43 12.46
C LEU A 32 -17.27 17.48 12.17
N ALA A 33 -16.50 17.07 13.19
CA ALA A 33 -15.39 16.17 12.98
C ALA A 33 -15.88 14.75 12.68
N GLN A 34 -15.59 14.25 11.50
CA GLN A 34 -15.90 12.86 11.16
C GLN A 34 -14.86 11.93 11.79
N PRO A 35 -15.27 10.92 12.55
CA PRO A 35 -14.33 9.95 13.10
C PRO A 35 -13.65 9.17 11.98
N VAL A 36 -12.35 8.99 12.11
CA VAL A 36 -11.55 8.13 11.22
C VAL A 36 -11.12 6.91 12.02
N TYR A 37 -11.50 5.74 11.55
CA TYR A 37 -11.14 4.46 12.15
C TYR A 37 -9.94 3.90 11.39
N ILE A 38 -8.89 3.50 12.10
CA ILE A 38 -7.66 2.97 11.51
C ILE A 38 -7.58 1.47 11.82
N ALA A 39 -7.57 0.65 10.76
CA ALA A 39 -7.23 -0.76 10.89
C ALA A 39 -5.73 -0.93 10.67
N THR A 40 -5.07 -1.61 11.60
CA THR A 40 -3.62 -1.88 11.54
C THR A 40 -3.38 -3.36 11.30
N ALA A 41 -2.63 -3.70 10.24
CA ALA A 41 -2.18 -5.05 9.96
C ALA A 41 -0.64 -5.11 9.95
N LYS A 42 -0.07 -6.15 10.54
CA LYS A 42 1.37 -6.42 10.50
C LYS A 42 1.64 -7.59 9.58
N LEU A 43 2.53 -7.40 8.62
CA LEU A 43 2.90 -8.38 7.60
C LEU A 43 4.36 -8.77 7.81
N VAL A 44 4.61 -10.05 7.84
CA VAL A 44 5.96 -10.59 7.81
C VAL A 44 6.16 -11.16 6.40
N PRO A 45 7.06 -10.59 5.58
CA PRO A 45 7.34 -11.16 4.27
C PRO A 45 7.99 -12.52 4.47
N THR A 46 7.29 -13.58 4.07
CA THR A 46 7.86 -14.92 3.90
C THR A 46 8.41 -14.98 2.47
N GLY A 47 9.58 -14.44 2.27
CA GLY A 47 10.28 -14.49 1.00
C GLY A 47 11.47 -15.44 1.11
N ASP A 48 11.54 -16.40 0.22
CA ASP A 48 12.74 -17.20 0.00
C ASP A 48 13.84 -16.35 -0.66
N ASP A 49 14.30 -15.30 0.03
CA ASP A 49 15.47 -14.54 -0.40
C ASP A 49 16.74 -15.42 -0.38
N ASN A 50 16.68 -16.56 0.33
CA ASN A 50 17.76 -17.53 0.41
C ASN A 50 17.78 -18.55 -0.73
N SER A 51 16.70 -18.73 -1.50
CA SER A 51 16.68 -19.75 -2.55
C SER A 51 17.60 -19.40 -3.72
N ILE A 52 17.74 -18.12 -4.06
CA ILE A 52 18.62 -17.67 -5.14
C ILE A 52 20.10 -17.73 -4.71
N SER A 53 20.42 -17.35 -3.47
CA SER A 53 21.78 -17.45 -2.94
C SER A 53 22.24 -18.91 -2.79
N ASN A 54 21.33 -19.81 -2.44
CA ASN A 54 21.61 -21.25 -2.36
C ASN A 54 21.85 -21.88 -3.74
N ILE A 55 21.09 -21.46 -4.76
CA ILE A 55 21.29 -21.91 -6.15
C ILE A 55 22.62 -21.38 -6.70
N GLN A 56 22.98 -20.14 -6.39
CA GLN A 56 24.27 -19.57 -6.77
C GLN A 56 25.44 -20.28 -6.10
N GLY A 57 25.29 -20.63 -4.81
CA GLY A 57 26.27 -21.42 -4.08
C GLY A 57 26.45 -22.83 -4.66
N LEU A 58 25.38 -23.48 -5.07
CA LEU A 58 25.43 -24.79 -5.72
C LEU A 58 26.01 -24.68 -7.15
N ALA A 59 25.61 -23.70 -7.94
CA ALA A 59 26.12 -23.49 -9.30
C ALA A 59 27.63 -23.22 -9.30
N SER A 60 28.14 -22.44 -8.34
CA SER A 60 29.59 -22.19 -8.19
C SER A 60 30.36 -23.44 -7.77
N GLN A 61 29.74 -24.34 -7.02
CA GLN A 61 30.33 -25.63 -6.62
C GLN A 61 30.49 -26.60 -7.79
N PHE A 62 29.66 -26.46 -8.86
CA PHE A 62 29.73 -27.19 -10.09
C PHE A 62 30.55 -26.47 -11.20
N GLY A 63 31.26 -25.40 -10.84
CA GLY A 63 32.11 -24.65 -11.79
C GLY A 63 31.35 -23.73 -12.76
N PHE A 64 30.04 -23.62 -12.61
CA PHE A 64 29.24 -22.67 -13.40
C PHE A 64 29.19 -21.33 -12.68
N SER A 65 30.01 -20.39 -13.10
CA SER A 65 29.84 -18.99 -12.79
C SER A 65 28.68 -18.45 -13.63
N LEU A 66 27.44 -18.59 -13.14
CA LEU A 66 26.33 -17.87 -13.71
C LEU A 66 26.59 -16.38 -13.45
N PRO A 67 26.75 -15.52 -14.48
CA PRO A 67 26.76 -14.10 -14.31
C PRO A 67 25.34 -13.63 -13.98
N LEU A 68 24.83 -14.10 -12.85
CA LEU A 68 23.72 -13.46 -12.23
C LEU A 68 24.29 -12.14 -11.72
N GLN A 69 24.15 -11.12 -12.55
CA GLN A 69 24.30 -9.75 -12.15
C GLN A 69 23.64 -9.67 -10.76
N SER A 70 24.41 -9.43 -9.74
CA SER A 70 23.95 -9.18 -8.37
C SER A 70 23.10 -7.90 -8.39
N GLY A 71 21.99 -7.99 -9.10
CA GLY A 71 20.86 -7.10 -8.88
C GLY A 71 20.45 -7.39 -7.45
N SER A 72 20.78 -6.48 -6.56
CA SER A 72 20.24 -6.46 -5.22
C SER A 72 18.79 -6.89 -5.29
N SER A 73 18.49 -8.10 -4.77
CA SER A 73 17.12 -8.54 -4.66
C SER A 73 16.46 -7.51 -3.76
N ILE A 74 15.76 -6.54 -4.39
CA ILE A 74 15.08 -5.49 -3.66
C ILE A 74 14.11 -6.24 -2.75
N ALA A 75 14.36 -6.15 -1.44
CA ALA A 75 13.56 -6.89 -0.48
C ALA A 75 12.09 -6.51 -0.68
N PHE A 76 11.20 -7.50 -0.69
CA PHE A 76 9.76 -7.26 -0.85
C PHE A 76 9.24 -6.14 0.07
N ALA A 77 9.78 -6.07 1.28
CA ALA A 77 9.45 -5.04 2.25
C ALA A 77 9.74 -3.60 1.74
N ASP A 78 10.68 -3.42 0.83
CA ASP A 78 11.04 -2.10 0.29
C ASP A 78 10.12 -1.69 -0.88
N ILE A 79 9.64 -2.68 -1.66
CA ILE A 79 8.71 -2.43 -2.78
C ILE A 79 7.24 -2.40 -2.34
N TYR A 80 6.90 -3.03 -1.23
CA TYR A 80 5.52 -3.17 -0.78
C TYR A 80 4.76 -1.82 -0.69
N PRO A 81 5.33 -0.72 -0.14
CA PRO A 81 4.67 0.57 -0.13
C PRO A 81 4.33 1.10 -1.53
N ALA A 82 5.22 0.85 -2.51
CA ALA A 82 4.98 1.24 -3.90
C ALA A 82 3.88 0.40 -4.55
N ILE A 83 3.85 -0.91 -4.28
CA ILE A 83 2.79 -1.81 -4.76
C ILE A 83 1.43 -1.37 -4.23
N VAL A 84 1.32 -1.12 -2.93
CA VAL A 84 0.05 -0.73 -2.28
C VAL A 84 -0.46 0.60 -2.80
N LYS A 85 0.42 1.56 -3.10
CA LYS A 85 0.06 2.86 -3.66
C LYS A 85 0.02 2.88 -5.18
N SER A 86 0.24 1.76 -5.85
CA SER A 86 0.24 1.67 -7.31
C SER A 86 -1.14 2.01 -7.91
N ARG A 87 -1.12 2.48 -9.16
CA ARG A 87 -2.36 2.76 -9.91
C ARG A 87 -3.19 1.51 -10.15
N ASN A 88 -2.51 0.38 -10.34
CA ASN A 88 -3.16 -0.91 -10.61
C ASN A 88 -3.94 -1.37 -9.38
N LEU A 89 -3.28 -1.49 -8.22
CA LEU A 89 -3.93 -1.94 -6.99
C LEU A 89 -5.07 -1.02 -6.58
N THR A 90 -4.83 0.30 -6.58
CA THR A 90 -5.87 1.26 -6.20
C THR A 90 -7.04 1.27 -7.17
N GLY A 91 -6.82 1.01 -8.47
CA GLY A 91 -7.90 0.80 -9.45
C GLY A 91 -8.77 -0.40 -9.11
N ILE A 92 -8.14 -1.57 -8.90
CA ILE A 92 -8.85 -2.81 -8.51
C ILE A 92 -9.67 -2.59 -7.23
N LEU A 93 -9.12 -1.89 -6.25
CA LEU A 93 -9.83 -1.61 -4.99
C LEU A 93 -11.01 -0.67 -5.17
N LEU A 94 -10.92 0.34 -6.05
CA LEU A 94 -12.01 1.28 -6.33
C LEU A 94 -13.20 0.59 -7.00
N ASP A 95 -12.95 -0.40 -7.85
CA ASP A 95 -13.99 -1.18 -8.52
C ASP A 95 -14.58 -2.29 -7.65
N ARG A 96 -13.88 -2.64 -6.56
CA ARG A 96 -14.34 -3.67 -5.63
C ARG A 96 -15.54 -3.17 -4.81
N LYS A 97 -16.47 -4.09 -4.54
CA LYS A 97 -17.68 -3.82 -3.78
C LYS A 97 -17.47 -4.07 -2.29
N PHE A 98 -18.00 -3.16 -1.50
CA PHE A 98 -17.97 -3.20 -0.03
C PHE A 98 -19.36 -2.96 0.56
N ASN A 99 -19.54 -3.45 1.77
CA ASN A 99 -20.74 -3.21 2.54
C ASN A 99 -20.44 -2.13 3.59
N THR A 100 -21.28 -1.10 3.64
CA THR A 100 -21.19 -0.02 4.61
C THR A 100 -22.53 0.23 5.23
N ARG A 101 -22.54 0.66 6.49
CA ARG A 101 -23.77 1.02 7.19
C ARG A 101 -24.35 2.32 6.65
N LYS A 102 -23.48 3.27 6.31
CA LYS A 102 -23.88 4.61 5.87
C LYS A 102 -24.32 4.68 4.41
N TYR A 103 -23.67 3.94 3.50
CA TYR A 103 -23.92 4.04 2.07
C TYR A 103 -24.58 2.78 1.47
N GLY A 104 -24.89 1.79 2.30
CA GLY A 104 -25.58 0.57 1.89
C GLY A 104 -24.65 -0.60 1.57
N GLN A 105 -25.25 -1.68 1.13
CA GLN A 105 -24.55 -2.93 0.82
C GLN A 105 -24.18 -2.99 -0.66
N ASN A 106 -23.13 -3.77 -0.98
CA ASN A 106 -22.71 -4.09 -2.33
C ASN A 106 -22.41 -2.86 -3.22
N GLN A 107 -21.85 -1.80 -2.62
CA GLN A 107 -21.46 -0.58 -3.32
C GLN A 107 -19.98 -0.61 -3.67
N THR A 108 -19.60 -0.11 -4.88
CA THR A 108 -18.19 0.04 -5.23
C THR A 108 -17.52 1.06 -4.33
N LEU A 109 -16.24 0.84 -4.00
CA LEU A 109 -15.49 1.80 -3.18
C LEU A 109 -15.47 3.19 -3.83
N LEU A 110 -15.41 3.24 -5.16
CA LEU A 110 -15.50 4.48 -5.91
C LEU A 110 -16.80 5.22 -5.58
N ALA A 111 -17.96 4.57 -5.68
CA ALA A 111 -19.27 5.18 -5.40
C ALA A 111 -19.38 5.66 -3.92
N ILE A 112 -18.82 4.89 -2.99
CA ILE A 112 -18.76 5.26 -1.57
C ILE A 112 -17.95 6.53 -1.37
N LEU A 113 -16.74 6.62 -1.97
CA LEU A 113 -15.86 7.79 -1.86
C LEU A 113 -16.43 9.01 -2.59
N GLU A 114 -17.08 8.81 -3.74
CA GLU A 114 -17.76 9.89 -4.47
C GLU A 114 -18.84 10.56 -3.61
N ARG A 115 -19.71 9.77 -2.99
CA ARG A 115 -20.75 10.28 -2.09
C ARG A 115 -20.16 10.91 -0.83
N GLN A 116 -19.14 10.28 -0.23
CA GLN A 116 -18.51 10.80 0.99
C GLN A 116 -17.86 12.16 0.79
N LYS A 117 -17.17 12.36 -0.34
CA LYS A 117 -16.40 13.58 -0.65
C LYS A 117 -17.09 14.50 -1.66
N ARG A 118 -18.34 14.20 -2.01
CA ARG A 118 -19.16 14.97 -2.97
C ARG A 118 -18.42 15.21 -4.29
N LEU A 119 -17.83 14.12 -4.84
CA LEU A 119 -17.06 14.20 -6.08
C LEU A 119 -17.94 14.23 -7.33
N GLU A 120 -19.26 14.08 -7.18
CA GLU A 120 -20.25 14.04 -8.28
C GLU A 120 -20.21 15.27 -9.19
N LYS A 121 -19.72 16.40 -8.67
CA LYS A 121 -19.55 17.66 -9.43
C LYS A 121 -18.42 17.65 -10.48
N TYR A 122 -17.58 16.63 -10.45
CA TYR A 122 -16.47 16.50 -11.40
C TYR A 122 -16.79 15.50 -12.52
N GLY A 123 -16.09 15.59 -13.66
CA GLY A 123 -16.19 14.59 -14.74
C GLY A 123 -15.69 13.21 -14.31
N SER A 124 -16.05 12.16 -15.04
CA SER A 124 -15.74 10.76 -14.70
C SER A 124 -14.26 10.51 -14.40
N ASP A 125 -13.36 10.98 -15.26
CA ASP A 125 -11.93 10.78 -15.11
C ASP A 125 -11.35 11.50 -13.89
N GLU A 126 -11.84 12.72 -13.65
CA GLU A 126 -11.42 13.53 -12.51
C GLU A 126 -11.92 12.92 -11.18
N ARG A 127 -13.15 12.36 -11.16
CA ARG A 127 -13.68 11.63 -10.01
C ARG A 127 -12.81 10.45 -9.66
N PHE A 128 -12.44 9.64 -10.66
CA PHE A 128 -11.59 8.48 -10.46
C PHE A 128 -10.19 8.86 -9.95
N LYS A 129 -9.57 9.91 -10.50
CA LYS A 129 -8.28 10.43 -10.04
C LYS A 129 -8.34 10.90 -8.58
N ARG A 130 -9.39 11.64 -8.22
CA ARG A 130 -9.60 12.15 -6.85
C ARG A 130 -9.88 11.02 -5.87
N ALA A 131 -10.75 10.07 -6.22
CA ALA A 131 -11.05 8.91 -5.40
C ALA A 131 -9.78 8.08 -5.14
N ARG A 132 -8.95 7.87 -6.17
CA ARG A 132 -7.65 7.20 -6.03
C ARG A 132 -6.74 7.92 -5.04
N LYS A 133 -6.63 9.25 -5.17
CA LYS A 133 -5.80 10.04 -4.26
C LYS A 133 -6.29 9.93 -2.82
N ILE A 134 -7.60 10.04 -2.58
CA ILE A 134 -8.21 9.89 -1.26
C ILE A 134 -7.88 8.51 -0.67
N LEU A 135 -7.99 7.45 -1.48
CA LEU A 135 -7.64 6.10 -1.06
C LEU A 135 -6.15 5.98 -0.71
N GLN A 136 -5.26 6.51 -1.56
CA GLN A 136 -3.82 6.50 -1.31
C GLN A 136 -3.41 7.28 -0.06
N ASP A 137 -4.05 8.43 0.18
CA ASP A 137 -3.82 9.26 1.37
C ASP A 137 -4.35 8.59 2.66
N GLY A 138 -5.38 7.76 2.54
CA GLY A 138 -5.94 6.95 3.63
C GLY A 138 -5.11 5.70 3.97
N ILE A 139 -4.10 5.36 3.17
CA ILE A 139 -3.25 4.18 3.36
C ILE A 139 -1.84 4.62 3.78
N ASN A 140 -1.42 4.16 4.96
CA ASN A 140 -0.05 4.34 5.44
C ASN A 140 0.65 2.99 5.53
N VAL A 141 1.85 2.91 4.96
CA VAL A 141 2.68 1.70 4.99
C VAL A 141 4.04 2.08 5.55
N SER A 142 4.44 1.44 6.61
CA SER A 142 5.73 1.64 7.26
C SER A 142 6.47 0.32 7.43
N LYS A 143 7.79 0.36 7.31
CA LYS A 143 8.70 -0.77 7.56
C LYS A 143 9.46 -0.50 8.85
N ALA A 144 9.51 -1.47 9.74
CA ALA A 144 10.35 -1.38 10.93
C ALA A 144 11.84 -1.42 10.53
N ARG A 145 12.65 -0.52 11.11
CA ARG A 145 14.07 -0.35 10.71
C ARG A 145 14.94 -1.59 10.99
N LEU A 146 14.63 -2.31 12.06
CA LEU A 146 15.44 -3.45 12.54
C LEU A 146 14.87 -4.80 12.15
N THR A 147 13.65 -4.82 11.60
CA THR A 147 12.96 -6.06 11.22
C THR A 147 12.34 -5.89 9.85
N SER A 148 12.10 -6.99 9.16
CA SER A 148 11.38 -6.97 7.88
C SER A 148 9.86 -6.82 8.06
N ILE A 149 9.37 -6.50 9.27
CA ILE A 149 7.94 -6.35 9.55
C ILE A 149 7.43 -5.09 8.88
N ILE A 150 6.39 -5.25 8.07
CA ILE A 150 5.66 -4.18 7.42
C ILE A 150 4.38 -3.93 8.22
N THR A 151 4.13 -2.68 8.56
CA THR A 151 2.88 -2.25 9.18
C THR A 151 2.04 -1.52 8.14
N LEU A 152 0.86 -2.04 7.88
CA LEU A 152 -0.15 -1.44 7.00
C LEU A 152 -1.25 -0.84 7.88
N GLU A 153 -1.49 0.45 7.73
CA GLU A 153 -2.58 1.18 8.40
C GLU A 153 -3.54 1.70 7.33
N VAL A 154 -4.82 1.44 7.54
CA VAL A 154 -5.88 1.82 6.59
C VAL A 154 -6.96 2.59 7.32
N GLY A 155 -7.11 3.86 6.95
CA GLY A 155 -8.13 4.75 7.51
C GLY A 155 -9.44 4.69 6.72
N ALA A 156 -10.57 4.55 7.43
CA ALA A 156 -11.89 4.67 6.85
C ALA A 156 -12.87 5.34 7.83
N PHE A 157 -14.05 5.73 7.34
CA PHE A 157 -15.08 6.37 8.15
C PHE A 157 -15.93 5.38 8.97
N GLU A 158 -15.77 4.08 8.76
CA GLU A 158 -16.39 2.99 9.52
C GLU A 158 -15.34 1.93 9.91
N PRO A 159 -15.43 1.36 11.12
CA PRO A 159 -14.46 0.37 11.58
C PRO A 159 -14.50 -0.91 10.74
N ASP A 160 -15.71 -1.37 10.36
CA ASP A 160 -15.90 -2.56 9.56
C ASP A 160 -15.27 -2.38 8.15
N LEU A 161 -15.46 -1.19 7.56
CA LEU A 161 -14.88 -0.86 6.26
C LEU A 161 -13.35 -0.81 6.32
N SER A 162 -12.76 -0.21 7.36
CA SER A 162 -11.29 -0.13 7.48
C SER A 162 -10.65 -1.52 7.57
N ALA A 163 -11.26 -2.43 8.33
CA ALA A 163 -10.77 -3.80 8.50
C ALA A 163 -10.89 -4.61 7.19
N VAL A 164 -12.07 -4.54 6.53
CA VAL A 164 -12.30 -5.26 5.26
C VAL A 164 -11.42 -4.69 4.14
N LEU A 165 -11.22 -3.38 4.11
CA LEU A 165 -10.36 -2.72 3.13
C LEU A 165 -8.89 -3.09 3.34
N ALA A 166 -8.40 -3.13 4.59
CA ALA A 166 -7.05 -3.60 4.90
C ALA A 166 -6.83 -5.04 4.43
N LYS A 167 -7.78 -5.94 4.70
CA LYS A 167 -7.74 -7.33 4.22
C LYS A 167 -7.75 -7.40 2.70
N ALA A 168 -8.55 -6.57 2.03
CA ALA A 168 -8.61 -6.51 0.57
C ALA A 168 -7.26 -6.06 -0.02
N ILE A 169 -6.63 -5.03 0.54
CA ILE A 169 -5.31 -4.54 0.13
C ILE A 169 -4.27 -5.66 0.22
N ILE A 170 -4.22 -6.38 1.35
CA ILE A 170 -3.28 -7.48 1.55
C ILE A 170 -3.50 -8.56 0.49
N THR A 171 -4.75 -8.99 0.30
CA THR A 171 -5.09 -10.05 -0.66
C THR A 171 -4.74 -9.68 -2.10
N GLU A 172 -5.07 -8.46 -2.52
CA GLU A 172 -4.78 -8.01 -3.90
C GLU A 172 -3.28 -7.73 -4.10
N SER A 173 -2.57 -7.22 -3.08
CA SER A 173 -1.12 -7.06 -3.13
C SER A 173 -0.40 -8.40 -3.28
N ASP A 174 -0.84 -9.43 -2.56
CA ASP A 174 -0.28 -10.78 -2.65
C ASP A 174 -0.50 -11.38 -4.05
N LYS A 175 -1.69 -11.21 -4.64
CA LYS A 175 -1.95 -11.64 -6.02
C LYS A 175 -1.03 -10.94 -7.02
N LEU A 176 -0.90 -9.62 -6.93
CA LEU A 176 -0.01 -8.85 -7.81
C LEU A 176 1.45 -9.28 -7.67
N GLN A 177 1.90 -9.55 -6.46
CA GLN A 177 3.25 -10.04 -6.21
C GLN A 177 3.48 -11.41 -6.83
N ARG A 178 2.52 -12.33 -6.70
CA ARG A 178 2.61 -13.67 -7.33
C ARG A 178 2.65 -13.57 -8.84
N GLN A 179 1.82 -12.75 -9.44
CA GLN A 179 1.83 -12.51 -10.88
C GLN A 179 3.17 -11.97 -11.36
N PHE A 180 3.74 -11.01 -10.63
CA PHE A 180 5.05 -10.45 -10.95
C PHE A 180 6.18 -11.49 -10.84
N LYS A 181 6.16 -12.32 -9.79
CA LYS A 181 7.14 -13.42 -9.66
C LYS A 181 7.02 -14.44 -10.80
N ILE A 182 5.81 -14.82 -11.17
CA ILE A 182 5.57 -15.75 -12.30
C ILE A 182 6.12 -15.14 -13.60
N TYR A 183 5.83 -13.87 -13.86
CA TYR A 183 6.32 -13.17 -15.04
C TYR A 183 7.86 -13.18 -15.10
N GLN A 184 8.53 -12.81 -14.00
CA GLN A 184 9.99 -12.83 -13.92
C GLN A 184 10.60 -14.23 -14.15
N VAL A 185 9.98 -15.26 -13.58
CA VAL A 185 10.46 -16.65 -13.77
C VAL A 185 10.28 -17.09 -15.23
N THR A 186 9.15 -16.74 -15.84
CA THR A 186 8.88 -17.07 -17.24
C THR A 186 9.86 -16.38 -18.19
N GLU A 187 10.16 -15.09 -17.98
CA GLU A 187 11.17 -14.38 -18.77
C GLU A 187 12.58 -14.98 -18.61
N LYS A 188 12.97 -15.27 -17.37
CA LYS A 188 14.28 -15.93 -17.15
C LYS A 188 14.37 -17.30 -17.82
N ARG A 189 13.28 -18.06 -17.78
CA ARG A 189 13.22 -19.37 -18.44
C ARG A 189 13.34 -19.23 -19.96
N SER A 190 12.58 -18.33 -20.57
CA SER A 190 12.67 -18.05 -22.02
C SER A 190 14.09 -17.66 -22.41
N PHE A 191 14.70 -16.74 -21.66
CA PHE A 191 16.09 -16.33 -21.91
C PHE A 191 17.09 -17.50 -21.84
N ILE A 192 16.93 -18.42 -20.87
CA ILE A 192 17.79 -19.60 -20.74
C ILE A 192 17.55 -20.57 -21.90
N GLU A 193 16.28 -20.79 -22.28
CA GLU A 193 15.93 -21.65 -23.42
C GLU A 193 16.54 -21.13 -24.75
N ASP A 194 16.49 -19.81 -24.99
CA ASP A 194 17.11 -19.18 -26.14
C ASP A 194 18.64 -19.35 -26.11
N ARG A 195 19.29 -19.15 -24.97
CA ARG A 195 20.74 -19.36 -24.83
C ARG A 195 21.16 -20.81 -25.03
N ILE A 196 20.36 -21.77 -24.60
CA ILE A 196 20.63 -23.20 -24.86
C ILE A 196 20.50 -23.50 -26.33
N LYS A 197 19.55 -22.90 -27.04
CA LYS A 197 19.37 -23.07 -28.47
C LYS A 197 20.57 -22.51 -29.27
N ASP A 198 20.99 -21.29 -28.91
CA ASP A 198 22.15 -20.64 -29.51
C ASP A 198 23.44 -21.46 -29.30
N GLY A 199 23.67 -21.90 -28.03
CA GLY A 199 24.83 -22.72 -27.72
C GLY A 199 24.85 -24.10 -28.40
N LYS A 200 23.67 -24.69 -28.67
CA LYS A 200 23.61 -25.92 -29.49
C LYS A 200 23.97 -25.67 -30.94
N ALA A 201 23.49 -24.56 -31.51
CA ALA A 201 23.82 -24.19 -32.90
C ALA A 201 25.33 -23.92 -33.07
N GLU A 202 25.95 -23.18 -32.13
CA GLU A 202 27.41 -22.95 -32.12
C GLU A 202 28.19 -24.26 -31.98
N LEU A 203 27.71 -25.22 -31.21
CA LEU A 203 28.36 -26.51 -31.02
C LEU A 203 28.25 -27.38 -32.28
N GLU A 204 27.10 -27.36 -32.97
CA GLU A 204 26.91 -28.06 -34.24
C GLU A 204 27.83 -27.47 -35.33
N GLU A 205 27.91 -26.14 -35.42
CA GLU A 205 28.80 -25.44 -36.36
C GLU A 205 30.29 -25.80 -36.12
N ALA A 206 30.74 -25.77 -34.86
CA ALA A 206 32.08 -26.14 -34.48
C ALA A 206 32.41 -27.64 -34.75
N GLN A 207 31.43 -28.52 -34.69
CA GLN A 207 31.59 -29.94 -35.01
C GLN A 207 31.68 -30.18 -36.53
N GLU A 208 30.99 -29.38 -37.34
CA GLU A 208 31.12 -29.43 -38.82
C GLU A 208 32.47 -28.92 -39.28
N ASP A 209 33.00 -27.86 -38.67
CA ASP A 209 34.33 -27.31 -39.00
C ASP A 209 35.50 -28.25 -38.66
N LEU A 210 35.26 -29.24 -37.81
CA LEU A 210 36.26 -30.24 -37.39
C LEU A 210 36.28 -31.52 -38.29
N LYS A 211 35.34 -31.63 -39.24
CA LYS A 211 35.27 -32.78 -40.18
C LYS A 211 35.95 -32.48 -41.50
#